data_16188f118a5676280d07d973c5519cd0
#
_entry.id   16188f118a5676280d07d973c5519cd0
#
_cell.length_a   1.000
_cell.length_b   1.000
_cell.length_c   1.000
_cell.angle_alpha   90.00
_cell.angle_beta   90.00
_cell.angle_gamma   90.00
#
_symmetry.space_group_name_H-M   'P 1'
#
loop_
_entity.id
_entity.type
_entity.pdbx_description
1 polymer ?
#
loop_
_entity_poly.entity_id
_entity_poly.type
_entity_poly.pdbx_seq_one_letter_code
_entity_poly.pdbx_strand_id
1 'polypeptide(L)'
;MRTALKIIAALIVIAVAGFFIFAPGYVESTRNAVVPHDPYPVSDAARALHDDMIVGDWHADSLLWNRDITERGDRGQVDVPRLIEGGVAIQIFTAVTKSPAGQNYEEN
;
A
#
# COMPACT_ATOMS: atom_id res chain seq x y z
N MET A 1 44.15 13.09 8.18
CA MET A 1 43.15 12.66 9.19
C MET A 1 41.84 13.45 9.10
N ARG A 2 41.84 14.78 9.20
CA ARG A 2 40.61 15.61 9.16
C ARG A 2 39.85 15.51 7.83
N THR A 3 40.54 15.44 6.68
CA THR A 3 39.90 15.32 5.35
C THR A 3 39.23 13.95 5.17
N ALA A 4 39.88 12.87 5.58
CA ALA A 4 39.29 11.53 5.53
C ALA A 4 38.02 11.43 6.39
N LEU A 5 38.04 12.03 7.60
CA LEU A 5 36.87 12.07 8.47
C LEU A 5 35.70 12.84 7.83
N LYS A 6 35.97 13.95 7.16
CA LYS A 6 34.93 14.71 6.43
C LYS A 6 34.33 13.91 5.26
N ILE A 7 35.15 13.17 4.52
CA ILE A 7 34.69 12.33 3.43
C ILE A 7 33.80 11.19 3.99
N ILE A 8 34.22 10.52 5.06
CA ILE A 8 33.44 9.47 5.71
C ILE A 8 32.10 10.02 6.20
N ALA A 9 32.12 11.17 6.88
CA ALA A 9 30.88 11.80 7.33
C ALA A 9 29.95 12.15 6.18
N ALA A 10 30.46 12.70 5.09
CA ALA A 10 29.66 12.99 3.89
C ALA A 10 29.06 11.71 3.28
N LEU A 11 29.82 10.63 3.18
CA LEU A 11 29.34 9.35 2.67
C LEU A 11 28.23 8.76 3.55
N ILE A 12 28.38 8.88 4.88
CA ILE A 12 27.32 8.43 5.82
C ILE A 12 26.04 9.25 5.61
N VAL A 13 26.15 10.57 5.49
CA VAL A 13 24.99 11.43 5.26
C VAL A 13 24.29 11.07 3.94
N ILE A 14 25.06 10.86 2.87
CA ILE A 14 24.52 10.45 1.57
C ILE A 14 23.85 9.08 1.66
N ALA A 15 24.45 8.12 2.35
CA ALA A 15 23.88 6.79 2.52
C ALA A 15 22.57 6.83 3.33
N VAL A 16 22.53 7.61 4.41
CA VAL A 16 21.33 7.79 5.23
C VAL A 16 20.23 8.49 4.42
N ALA A 17 20.56 9.57 3.72
CA ALA A 17 19.60 10.25 2.85
C ALA A 17 19.06 9.32 1.75
N GLY A 18 19.94 8.58 1.08
CA GLY A 18 19.56 7.58 0.10
C GLY A 18 18.63 6.50 0.67
N PHE A 19 18.94 6.00 1.87
CA PHE A 19 18.06 5.04 2.53
C PHE A 19 16.63 5.60 2.73
N PHE A 20 16.50 6.80 3.29
CA PHE A 20 15.17 7.38 3.52
C PHE A 20 14.42 7.75 2.24
N ILE A 21 15.14 8.05 1.15
CA ILE A 21 14.51 8.33 -0.15
C ILE A 21 14.02 7.05 -0.85
N PHE A 22 14.80 5.97 -0.82
CA PHE A 22 14.53 4.79 -1.64
C PHE A 22 13.84 3.65 -0.88
N ALA A 23 14.12 3.49 0.43
CA ALA A 23 13.58 2.38 1.18
C ALA A 23 12.03 2.35 1.27
N PRO A 24 11.32 3.49 1.45
CA PRO A 24 9.86 3.46 1.50
C PRO A 24 9.24 2.92 0.20
N GLY A 25 9.69 3.40 -0.95
CA GLY A 25 9.21 2.93 -2.25
C GLY A 25 9.56 1.46 -2.52
N TYR A 26 10.75 1.02 -2.11
CA TYR A 26 11.15 -0.39 -2.22
C TYR A 26 10.26 -1.28 -1.33
N VAL A 27 10.04 -0.90 -0.08
CA VAL A 27 9.19 -1.67 0.85
C VAL A 27 7.76 -1.72 0.32
N GLU A 28 7.22 -0.58 -0.13
CA GLU A 28 5.88 -0.50 -0.68
C GLU A 28 5.72 -1.42 -1.90
N SER A 29 6.62 -1.35 -2.87
CA SER A 29 6.55 -2.17 -4.08
C SER A 29 6.66 -3.66 -3.82
N THR A 30 7.46 -4.06 -2.82
CA THR A 30 7.65 -5.49 -2.47
C THR A 30 6.52 -6.04 -1.60
N ARG A 31 5.98 -5.24 -0.68
CA ARG A 31 4.91 -5.66 0.22
C ARG A 31 3.54 -5.65 -0.43
N ASN A 32 3.34 -4.76 -1.39
CA ASN A 32 2.08 -4.59 -2.10
C ASN A 32 2.08 -5.23 -3.50
N ALA A 33 3.05 -6.06 -3.82
CA ALA A 33 3.08 -6.77 -5.09
C ALA A 33 1.83 -7.64 -5.27
N VAL A 34 1.20 -7.52 -6.42
CA VAL A 34 0.10 -8.39 -6.85
C VAL A 34 0.66 -9.45 -7.77
N VAL A 35 0.49 -10.71 -7.40
CA VAL A 35 0.89 -11.84 -8.23
C VAL A 35 -0.22 -12.11 -9.24
N PRO A 36 0.03 -11.99 -10.56
CA PRO A 36 -0.96 -12.32 -11.56
C PRO A 36 -1.35 -13.80 -11.46
N HIS A 37 -2.63 -14.09 -11.53
CA HIS A 37 -3.17 -15.44 -11.59
C HIS A 37 -4.47 -15.45 -12.39
N ASP A 38 -4.85 -16.62 -12.90
CA ASP A 38 -6.14 -16.78 -13.52
C ASP A 38 -7.27 -16.57 -12.50
N PRO A 39 -8.45 -16.08 -12.92
CA PRO A 39 -9.60 -15.96 -12.03
C PRO A 39 -9.92 -17.28 -11.34
N TYR A 40 -10.17 -17.24 -10.04
CA TYR A 40 -10.60 -18.43 -9.32
C TYR A 40 -11.96 -18.91 -9.83
N PRO A 41 -12.15 -20.22 -10.00
CA PRO A 41 -13.45 -20.76 -10.39
C PRO A 41 -14.48 -20.53 -9.28
N VAL A 42 -15.57 -19.89 -9.62
CA VAL A 42 -16.68 -19.61 -8.71
C VAL A 42 -17.94 -20.24 -9.29
N SER A 43 -18.67 -21.05 -8.51
CA SER A 43 -19.93 -21.63 -8.94
C SER A 43 -21.04 -20.56 -9.02
N ASP A 44 -22.03 -20.78 -9.87
CA ASP A 44 -23.17 -19.87 -9.99
C ASP A 44 -23.92 -19.68 -8.66
N ALA A 45 -24.04 -20.75 -7.87
CA ALA A 45 -24.65 -20.69 -6.55
C ALA A 45 -23.86 -19.80 -5.57
N ALA A 46 -22.52 -19.86 -5.61
CA ALA A 46 -21.68 -19.01 -4.77
C ALA A 46 -21.75 -17.55 -5.23
N ARG A 47 -21.82 -17.32 -6.52
CA ARG A 47 -21.99 -15.96 -7.10
C ARG A 47 -23.35 -15.37 -6.68
N ALA A 48 -24.43 -16.11 -6.85
CA ALA A 48 -25.77 -15.67 -6.45
C ALA A 48 -25.85 -15.37 -4.96
N LEU A 49 -25.23 -16.20 -4.11
CA LEU A 49 -25.16 -15.94 -2.66
C LEU A 49 -24.38 -14.65 -2.37
N HIS A 50 -23.26 -14.44 -3.02
CA HIS A 50 -22.44 -13.24 -2.85
C HIS A 50 -23.21 -11.97 -3.26
N ASP A 51 -23.93 -12.02 -4.36
CA ASP A 51 -24.72 -10.89 -4.88
C ASP A 51 -25.88 -10.49 -3.92
N ASP A 52 -26.37 -11.43 -3.12
CA ASP A 52 -27.40 -11.17 -2.10
C ASP A 52 -26.83 -10.68 -0.75
N MET A 53 -25.52 -10.75 -0.56
CA MET A 53 -24.90 -10.36 0.72
C MET A 53 -24.55 -8.87 0.75
N ILE A 54 -24.60 -8.31 1.97
CA ILE A 54 -23.97 -7.03 2.28
C ILE A 54 -22.55 -7.32 2.77
N VAL A 55 -21.57 -7.05 1.93
CA VAL A 55 -20.15 -7.28 2.25
C VAL A 55 -19.57 -6.03 2.90
N GLY A 56 -18.95 -6.19 4.06
CA GLY A 56 -18.26 -5.11 4.77
C GLY A 56 -16.88 -5.53 5.22
N ASP A 57 -15.89 -4.67 5.03
CA ASP A 57 -14.55 -4.80 5.59
C ASP A 57 -14.32 -3.70 6.63
N TRP A 58 -13.96 -4.13 7.83
CA TRP A 58 -13.83 -3.26 8.98
C TRP A 58 -12.43 -2.71 9.20
N HIS A 59 -11.44 -3.11 8.38
CA HIS A 59 -10.08 -2.64 8.56
C HIS A 59 -9.24 -2.82 7.31
N ALA A 60 -8.82 -1.71 6.70
CA ALA A 60 -7.81 -1.72 5.66
C ALA A 60 -6.80 -0.57 5.86
N ASP A 61 -5.51 -0.91 5.90
CA ASP A 61 -4.40 0.03 6.06
C ASP A 61 -3.92 0.61 4.71
N SER A 62 -4.81 0.69 3.73
CA SER A 62 -4.43 1.12 2.38
C SER A 62 -3.94 2.56 2.32
N LEU A 63 -4.39 3.42 3.25
CA LEU A 63 -3.95 4.81 3.39
C LEU A 63 -2.53 4.95 3.98
N LEU A 64 -1.92 3.86 4.44
CA LEU A 64 -0.53 3.83 4.86
C LEU A 64 0.43 4.13 3.70
N TRP A 65 0.02 3.82 2.47
CA TRP A 65 0.84 3.85 1.28
C TRP A 65 0.52 5.07 0.43
N ASN A 66 1.54 5.74 -0.11
CA ASN A 66 1.38 6.89 -0.98
C ASN A 66 0.92 6.47 -2.38
N ARG A 67 -0.38 6.26 -2.54
CA ARG A 67 -1.04 5.96 -3.81
C ARG A 67 -2.47 6.46 -3.81
N ASP A 68 -2.99 6.78 -4.98
CA ASP A 68 -4.39 7.15 -5.16
C ASP A 68 -5.25 5.87 -5.13
N ILE A 69 -6.04 5.71 -4.07
CA ILE A 69 -6.94 4.58 -3.93
C ILE A 69 -8.23 4.72 -4.74
N THR A 70 -8.50 5.88 -5.33
CA THR A 70 -9.66 6.08 -6.21
C THR A 70 -9.44 5.52 -7.61
N GLU A 71 -8.19 5.22 -7.96
CA GLU A 71 -7.78 4.59 -9.20
C GLU A 71 -7.33 3.15 -8.98
N ARG A 72 -7.52 2.29 -9.99
CA ARG A 72 -6.99 0.92 -9.96
C ARG A 72 -5.47 0.95 -10.04
N GLY A 73 -4.82 0.58 -8.95
CA GLY A 73 -3.36 0.49 -8.90
C GLY A 73 -2.80 -0.78 -9.57
N ASP A 74 -1.54 -0.69 -9.98
CA ASP A 74 -0.74 -1.84 -10.45
C ASP A 74 -0.20 -2.72 -9.30
N ARG A 75 -0.35 -2.24 -8.07
CA ARG A 75 0.05 -2.89 -6.83
C ARG A 75 -0.93 -2.57 -5.69
N GLY A 76 -0.86 -3.36 -4.62
CA GLY A 76 -1.83 -3.32 -3.53
C GLY A 76 -3.13 -4.04 -3.87
N GLN A 77 -3.82 -4.50 -2.86
CA GLN A 77 -4.97 -5.38 -2.99
C GLN A 77 -6.31 -4.62 -2.89
N VAL A 78 -6.30 -3.40 -2.34
CA VAL A 78 -7.50 -2.61 -2.07
C VAL A 78 -7.41 -1.25 -2.75
N ASP A 79 -8.36 -0.97 -3.62
CA ASP A 79 -8.69 0.32 -4.20
C ASP A 79 -10.20 0.37 -4.51
N VAL A 80 -10.73 1.56 -4.72
CA VAL A 80 -12.17 1.75 -4.93
C VAL A 80 -12.70 0.95 -6.13
N PRO A 81 -12.03 0.90 -7.29
CA PRO A 81 -12.47 0.06 -8.40
C PRO A 81 -12.61 -1.43 -8.03
N ARG A 82 -11.62 -1.99 -7.30
CA ARG A 82 -11.68 -3.38 -6.85
C ARG A 82 -12.77 -3.64 -5.81
N LEU A 83 -12.99 -2.69 -4.90
CA LEU A 83 -14.08 -2.79 -3.93
C LEU A 83 -15.45 -2.81 -4.62
N ILE A 84 -15.66 -1.95 -5.61
CA ILE A 84 -16.90 -1.92 -6.40
C ILE A 84 -17.08 -3.24 -7.16
N GLU A 85 -16.06 -3.73 -7.83
CA GLU A 85 -16.09 -5.02 -8.54
C GLU A 85 -16.34 -6.21 -7.60
N GLY A 86 -15.79 -6.15 -6.38
CA GLY A 86 -15.99 -7.15 -5.35
C GLY A 86 -17.31 -7.03 -4.61
N GLY A 87 -18.20 -6.10 -4.96
CA GLY A 87 -19.50 -5.92 -4.30
C GLY A 87 -19.38 -5.46 -2.84
N VAL A 88 -18.28 -4.82 -2.45
CA VAL A 88 -18.07 -4.34 -1.09
C VAL A 88 -18.93 -3.10 -0.85
N ALA A 89 -19.88 -3.21 0.09
CA ALA A 89 -20.81 -2.14 0.43
C ALA A 89 -20.26 -1.17 1.48
N ILE A 90 -19.38 -1.65 2.36
CA ILE A 90 -18.77 -0.87 3.44
C ILE A 90 -17.29 -1.19 3.52
N GLN A 91 -16.46 -0.15 3.50
CA GLN A 91 -15.02 -0.25 3.71
C GLN A 91 -14.57 0.76 4.75
N ILE A 92 -13.90 0.30 5.81
CA ILE A 92 -13.24 1.19 6.78
C ILE A 92 -11.75 1.25 6.46
N PHE A 93 -11.27 2.44 6.17
CA PHE A 93 -9.85 2.73 6.03
C PHE A 93 -9.31 3.30 7.33
N THR A 94 -8.17 2.81 7.75
CA THR A 94 -7.49 3.30 8.95
C THR A 94 -6.45 4.36 8.58
N ALA A 95 -6.33 5.39 9.40
CA ALA A 95 -5.27 6.37 9.30
C ALA A 95 -4.14 6.02 10.27
N VAL A 96 -2.94 5.79 9.75
CA VAL A 96 -1.75 5.49 10.55
C VAL A 96 -0.88 6.73 10.63
N THR A 97 -0.84 7.38 11.78
CA THR A 97 -0.18 8.68 11.97
C THR A 97 1.22 8.61 12.60
N LYS A 98 1.66 7.44 13.04
CA LYS A 98 2.98 7.24 13.67
C LYS A 98 3.90 6.39 12.81
N SER A 99 4.19 6.90 11.65
CA SER A 99 4.94 6.18 10.66
C SER A 99 6.31 6.82 10.46
N PRO A 100 7.39 6.07 10.31
CA PRO A 100 8.65 6.63 9.88
C PRO A 100 8.52 7.22 8.47
N ALA A 101 9.51 7.99 8.06
CA ALA A 101 9.53 8.74 6.80
C ALA A 101 8.97 7.97 5.59
N GLY A 102 8.25 8.67 4.74
CA GLY A 102 7.73 8.15 3.48
C GLY A 102 6.29 7.64 3.51
N GLN A 103 5.60 7.86 4.60
CA GLN A 103 4.17 7.57 4.71
C GLN A 103 3.41 8.88 4.86
N ASN A 104 2.19 8.93 4.36
CA ASN A 104 1.44 10.17 4.17
C ASN A 104 0.71 10.68 5.43
N TYR A 105 1.29 10.53 6.60
CA TYR A 105 0.65 10.98 7.84
C TYR A 105 0.46 12.51 7.94
N GLU A 106 1.13 13.27 7.10
CA GLU A 106 1.00 14.73 7.02
C GLU A 106 -0.18 15.17 6.13
N GLU A 107 -0.65 14.29 5.26
CA GLU A 107 -1.71 14.58 4.29
C GLU A 107 -3.10 14.06 4.73
N ASN A 108 -3.14 13.34 5.81
CA ASN A 108 -4.37 12.84 6.43
C ASN A 108 -4.82 13.79 7.58
#